data_182eb3511a773e936bee343c319ad61c
#
_entry.id   182eb3511a773e936bee343c319ad61c
#
_cell.length_a   1.000
_cell.length_b   1.000
_cell.length_c   1.000
_cell.angle_alpha   90.00
_cell.angle_beta   90.00
_cell.angle_gamma   90.00
#
_symmetry.space_group_name_H-M   'P 1'
#
loop_
_entity.id
_entity.type
_entity.pdbx_description
1 polymer ?
#
loop_
_entity_poly.entity_id
_entity_poly.type
_entity_poly.pdbx_seq_one_letter_code
_entity_poly.pdbx_strand_id
1 'polypeptide(L)'
;MILNLLMINPFFKNTGPYNLNYLLKAIDLKDNNYPEDKINDIKDLNSSKKNEITFLHSRKYSDLAKKTKASYCLTSENFKSFLPNSCKVIITDKVLLHTAQITKIFYPDSITDNYDNTVKDINDTELKKK
;
A
#
# COMPACT_ATOMS: atom_id res chain seq x y z
N MET A 1 7.77 -2.57 -10.72
CA MET A 1 7.53 -2.90 -9.29
C MET A 1 6.85 -4.24 -9.16
N ILE A 2 7.14 -4.95 -8.09
CA ILE A 2 6.55 -6.26 -7.80
C ILE A 2 5.03 -6.17 -7.69
N LEU A 3 4.52 -5.13 -7.06
CA LEU A 3 3.08 -4.94 -6.90
C LEU A 3 2.37 -4.89 -8.24
N ASN A 4 2.94 -4.21 -9.24
CA ASN A 4 2.35 -4.16 -10.57
C ASN A 4 2.33 -5.54 -11.25
N LEU A 5 3.37 -6.34 -11.05
CA LEU A 5 3.41 -7.71 -11.56
C LEU A 5 2.29 -8.55 -10.95
N LEU A 6 2.06 -8.41 -9.64
CA LEU A 6 0.98 -9.15 -8.98
C LEU A 6 -0.38 -8.78 -9.54
N MET A 7 -0.61 -7.51 -9.84
CA MET A 7 -1.91 -7.03 -10.31
C MET A 7 -2.24 -7.47 -11.73
N ILE A 8 -1.24 -7.68 -12.58
CA ILE A 8 -1.48 -8.08 -13.96
C ILE A 8 -1.37 -9.58 -14.16
N ASN A 9 -0.97 -10.34 -13.14
CA ASN A 9 -0.81 -11.79 -13.25
C ASN A 9 -2.11 -12.50 -12.85
N PRO A 10 -2.78 -13.20 -13.78
CA PRO A 10 -4.07 -13.84 -13.49
C PRO A 10 -3.99 -15.01 -12.51
N PHE A 11 -2.78 -15.50 -12.19
CA PHE A 11 -2.60 -16.58 -11.23
C PHE A 11 -2.62 -16.10 -9.79
N PHE A 12 -2.51 -14.79 -9.55
CA PHE A 12 -2.57 -14.24 -8.20
C PHE A 12 -4.01 -13.86 -7.87
N LYS A 13 -4.59 -14.57 -6.92
CA LYS A 13 -5.98 -14.40 -6.55
C LYS A 13 -6.12 -13.49 -5.33
N ASN A 14 -6.92 -12.45 -5.48
CA ASN A 14 -7.29 -11.57 -4.39
C ASN A 14 -8.26 -12.28 -3.44
N THR A 15 -7.91 -12.37 -2.17
CA THR A 15 -8.73 -13.04 -1.14
C THR A 15 -9.67 -12.09 -0.40
N GLY A 16 -9.60 -10.78 -0.70
CA GLY A 16 -10.45 -9.79 -0.07
C GLY A 16 -11.91 -9.88 -0.45
N PRO A 17 -12.74 -8.92 0.02
CA PRO A 17 -12.33 -7.71 0.74
C PRO A 17 -11.98 -7.95 2.21
N TYR A 18 -11.28 -6.98 2.81
CA TYR A 18 -10.96 -6.98 4.22
C TYR A 18 -11.35 -5.66 4.85
N ASN A 19 -11.71 -5.65 6.14
CA ASN A 19 -11.93 -4.42 6.87
C ASN A 19 -10.61 -3.66 7.04
N LEU A 20 -10.67 -2.33 6.92
CA LEU A 20 -9.48 -1.50 7.10
C LEU A 20 -8.83 -1.74 8.46
N ASN A 21 -9.62 -1.80 9.54
CA ASN A 21 -9.10 -2.03 10.87
C ASN A 21 -8.37 -3.37 10.99
N TYR A 22 -8.87 -4.40 10.33
CA TYR A 22 -8.18 -5.69 10.27
C TYR A 22 -6.80 -5.55 9.63
N LEU A 23 -6.74 -4.87 8.49
CA LEU A 23 -5.47 -4.67 7.77
C LEU A 23 -4.47 -3.87 8.61
N LEU A 24 -4.93 -2.80 9.26
CA LEU A 24 -4.04 -1.96 10.07
C LEU A 24 -3.51 -2.69 11.29
N LYS A 25 -4.35 -3.49 11.94
CA LYS A 25 -3.88 -4.33 13.05
C LYS A 25 -2.86 -5.36 12.59
N ALA A 26 -3.07 -5.95 11.43
CA ALA A 26 -2.17 -6.97 10.90
C ALA A 26 -0.77 -6.42 10.60
N ILE A 27 -0.66 -5.15 10.31
CA ILE A 27 0.63 -4.49 10.06
C ILE A 27 1.11 -3.64 11.25
N ASP A 28 0.46 -3.81 12.40
CA ASP A 28 0.84 -3.17 13.66
C ASP A 28 0.73 -1.64 13.64
N LEU A 29 -0.22 -1.10 12.89
CA LEU A 29 -0.59 0.31 12.96
C LEU A 29 -1.80 0.46 13.86
N LYS A 30 -1.64 1.21 14.94
CA LYS A 30 -2.63 1.27 16.04
C LYS A 30 -3.62 2.41 15.93
N ASP A 31 -3.75 3.06 14.82
CA ASP A 31 -4.68 4.17 14.72
C ASP A 31 -6.11 3.64 14.61
N ASN A 32 -6.90 3.88 15.66
CA ASN A 32 -8.27 3.38 15.77
C ASN A 32 -9.31 4.37 15.25
N ASN A 33 -8.90 5.46 14.64
CA ASN A 33 -9.81 6.53 14.23
C ASN A 33 -10.38 6.34 12.82
N TYR A 34 -10.07 5.23 12.18
CA TYR A 34 -10.58 4.98 10.84
C TYR A 34 -11.91 4.22 10.91
N PRO A 35 -12.87 4.54 10.03
CA PRO A 35 -14.12 3.79 9.98
C PRO A 35 -13.88 2.34 9.57
N GLU A 36 -14.85 1.49 9.86
CA GLU A 36 -14.80 0.08 9.46
C GLU A 36 -15.17 -0.07 7.99
N ASP A 37 -14.39 0.55 7.13
CA ASP A 37 -14.59 0.44 5.69
C ASP A 37 -13.99 -0.86 5.18
N LYS A 38 -14.65 -1.44 4.19
CA LYS A 38 -14.12 -2.60 3.49
C LYS A 38 -13.18 -2.15 2.39
N ILE A 39 -12.02 -2.76 2.35
CA ILE A 39 -11.02 -2.52 1.33
C ILE A 39 -11.01 -3.69 0.37
N ASN A 40 -11.27 -3.42 -0.91
CA ASN A 40 -11.40 -4.46 -1.91
C ASN A 40 -10.05 -4.96 -2.45
N ASP A 41 -9.05 -4.08 -2.46
CA ASP A 41 -7.75 -4.41 -3.05
C ASP A 41 -6.72 -3.37 -2.65
N ILE A 42 -5.46 -3.68 -2.91
CA ILE A 42 -4.35 -2.75 -2.84
C ILE A 42 -3.76 -2.60 -4.24
N LYS A 43 -3.60 -1.36 -4.70
CA LYS A 43 -3.11 -1.05 -6.04
C LYS A 43 -2.24 0.20 -6.02
N ASP A 44 -1.51 0.45 -7.11
CA ASP A 44 -0.73 1.66 -7.24
C ASP A 44 -1.64 2.90 -7.37
N LEU A 45 -1.02 4.08 -7.34
CA LEU A 45 -1.75 5.35 -7.35
C LEU A 45 -2.64 5.51 -8.59
N ASN A 46 -2.16 5.05 -9.73
CA ASN A 46 -2.85 5.26 -11.00
C ASN A 46 -4.01 4.28 -11.20
N SER A 47 -3.90 3.07 -10.68
CA SER A 47 -4.87 2.00 -10.90
C SER A 47 -5.95 1.93 -9.82
N SER A 48 -5.71 2.53 -8.66
CA SER A 48 -6.62 2.44 -7.52
C SER A 48 -7.93 3.15 -7.76
N LYS A 49 -8.98 2.59 -7.19
CA LYS A 49 -10.36 3.09 -7.27
C LYS A 49 -10.93 3.25 -5.87
N LYS A 50 -12.17 3.71 -5.81
CA LYS A 50 -12.92 3.79 -4.54
C LYS A 50 -12.94 2.43 -3.86
N ASN A 51 -12.81 2.44 -2.53
CA ASN A 51 -12.75 1.27 -1.67
C ASN A 51 -11.49 0.45 -1.85
N GLU A 52 -10.45 1.05 -2.40
CA GLU A 52 -9.12 0.44 -2.50
C GLU A 52 -8.09 1.29 -1.76
N ILE A 53 -7.01 0.65 -1.37
CA ILE A 53 -5.89 1.30 -0.69
C ILE A 53 -4.70 1.38 -1.65
N THR A 54 -4.01 2.52 -1.61
CA THR A 54 -2.81 2.73 -2.39
C THR A 54 -1.65 3.15 -1.47
N PHE A 55 -0.53 3.49 -2.05
CA PHE A 55 0.66 3.88 -1.30
C PHE A 55 1.43 4.96 -2.06
N LEU A 56 2.12 5.82 -1.30
CA LEU A 56 2.98 6.86 -1.84
C LEU A 56 4.27 6.88 -1.05
N HIS A 57 5.37 6.43 -1.66
CA HIS A 57 6.66 6.31 -0.97
C HIS A 57 7.72 7.27 -1.49
N SER A 58 7.41 8.11 -2.48
CA SER A 58 8.39 9.02 -3.07
C SER A 58 7.70 10.26 -3.63
N ARG A 59 8.35 11.40 -3.45
CA ARG A 59 7.91 12.68 -4.02
C ARG A 59 7.78 12.64 -5.54
N LYS A 60 8.55 11.80 -6.18
CA LYS A 60 8.52 11.63 -7.62
C LYS A 60 7.14 11.23 -8.17
N TYR A 61 6.28 10.65 -7.33
CA TYR A 61 4.93 10.24 -7.71
C TYR A 61 3.85 11.23 -7.24
N SER A 62 4.24 12.44 -6.85
CA SER A 62 3.29 13.43 -6.31
C SER A 62 2.16 13.78 -7.29
N ASP A 63 2.45 13.83 -8.59
CA ASP A 63 1.42 14.11 -9.58
C ASP A 63 0.38 13.00 -9.69
N LEU A 64 0.82 11.75 -9.62
CA LEU A 64 -0.10 10.62 -9.59
C LEU A 64 -0.91 10.60 -8.30
N ALA A 65 -0.28 10.97 -7.19
CA ALA A 65 -0.97 11.04 -5.90
C ALA A 65 -2.12 12.02 -5.92
N LYS A 66 -1.93 13.18 -6.55
CA LYS A 66 -2.98 14.20 -6.65
C LYS A 66 -4.21 13.72 -7.43
N LYS A 67 -4.04 12.76 -8.31
CA LYS A 67 -5.08 12.26 -9.20
C LYS A 67 -5.66 10.93 -8.76
N THR A 68 -5.15 10.33 -7.69
CA THR A 68 -5.61 9.00 -7.30
C THR A 68 -7.09 9.00 -6.91
N LYS A 69 -7.76 7.91 -7.22
CA LYS A 69 -9.17 7.68 -6.86
C LYS A 69 -9.29 6.72 -5.67
N ALA A 70 -8.18 6.31 -5.08
CA ALA A 70 -8.19 5.43 -3.93
C ALA A 70 -8.90 6.07 -2.74
N SER A 71 -9.51 5.26 -1.91
CA SER A 71 -10.12 5.73 -0.67
C SER A 71 -9.09 5.97 0.43
N TYR A 72 -7.99 5.24 0.42
CA TYR A 72 -6.94 5.32 1.44
C TYR A 72 -5.56 5.24 0.81
N CYS A 73 -4.59 5.89 1.45
CA CYS A 73 -3.20 5.86 0.99
C CYS A 73 -2.23 5.74 2.17
N LEU A 74 -1.36 4.76 2.10
CA LEU A 74 -0.23 4.64 3.02
C LEU A 74 0.87 5.60 2.57
N THR A 75 1.28 6.51 3.42
CA THR A 75 2.34 7.45 3.08
C THR A 75 3.03 7.99 4.34
N SER A 76 4.11 8.71 4.15
CA SER A 76 4.79 9.39 5.24
C SER A 76 4.17 10.76 5.51
N GLU A 77 4.47 11.29 6.69
CA GLU A 77 4.03 12.63 7.10
C GLU A 77 4.41 13.69 6.06
N ASN A 78 5.59 13.55 5.46
CA ASN A 78 6.13 14.53 4.50
C ASN A 78 5.34 14.60 3.21
N PHE A 79 4.61 13.56 2.84
CA PHE A 79 3.93 13.47 1.54
C PHE A 79 2.41 13.53 1.64
N LYS A 80 1.88 13.62 2.84
CA LYS A 80 0.40 13.57 3.02
C LYS A 80 -0.34 14.65 2.28
N SER A 81 0.29 15.81 2.09
CA SER A 81 -0.35 16.95 1.42
C SER A 81 -0.51 16.74 -0.09
N PHE A 82 0.16 15.77 -0.68
CA PHE A 82 0.03 15.50 -2.11
C PHE A 82 -1.27 14.80 -2.48
N LEU A 83 -1.96 14.22 -1.51
CA LEU A 83 -3.15 13.41 -1.76
C LEU A 83 -4.41 14.28 -1.79
N PRO A 84 -5.41 13.93 -2.63
CA PRO A 84 -6.66 14.68 -2.66
C PRO A 84 -7.47 14.46 -1.38
N ASN A 85 -8.39 15.38 -1.11
CA ASN A 85 -9.24 15.29 0.08
C ASN A 85 -10.11 14.04 0.11
N SER A 86 -10.41 13.47 -1.04
CA SER A 86 -11.19 12.23 -1.16
C SER A 86 -10.42 10.99 -0.73
N CYS A 87 -9.10 11.08 -0.61
CA CYS A 87 -8.26 9.98 -0.20
C CYS A 87 -7.77 10.22 1.23
N LYS A 88 -8.15 9.32 2.13
CA LYS A 88 -7.71 9.42 3.53
C LYS A 88 -6.30 8.87 3.67
N VAL A 89 -5.48 9.60 4.41
CA VAL A 89 -4.07 9.28 4.56
C VAL A 89 -3.85 8.42 5.80
N ILE A 90 -3.07 7.36 5.64
CA ILE A 90 -2.61 6.51 6.75
C ILE A 90 -1.11 6.72 6.88
N ILE A 91 -0.69 7.38 7.95
CA ILE A 91 0.71 7.76 8.14
C ILE A 91 1.53 6.59 8.64
N THR A 92 2.64 6.36 7.99
CA THR A 92 3.65 5.39 8.42
C THR A 92 5.03 5.84 7.95
N ASP A 93 6.05 5.52 8.71
CA ASP A 93 7.45 5.74 8.30
C ASP A 93 8.03 4.54 7.55
N LYS A 94 7.24 3.47 7.37
CA LYS A 94 7.66 2.23 6.71
C LYS A 94 6.70 1.89 5.58
N VAL A 95 6.53 2.82 4.64
CA VAL A 95 5.52 2.72 3.58
C VAL A 95 5.66 1.43 2.78
N LEU A 96 6.86 1.15 2.28
CA LEU A 96 7.08 -0.03 1.43
C LEU A 96 6.88 -1.35 2.20
N LEU A 97 7.33 -1.40 3.45
CA LEU A 97 7.15 -2.58 4.28
C LEU A 97 5.67 -2.85 4.51
N HIS A 98 4.91 -1.84 4.92
CA HIS A 98 3.49 -2.00 5.18
C HIS A 98 2.70 -2.31 3.90
N THR A 99 3.10 -1.71 2.77
CA THR A 99 2.51 -2.05 1.47
C THR A 99 2.73 -3.52 1.13
N ALA A 100 3.93 -4.03 1.34
CA ALA A 100 4.24 -5.43 1.11
C ALA A 100 3.42 -6.35 2.01
N GLN A 101 3.28 -5.99 3.27
CA GLN A 101 2.51 -6.79 4.23
C GLN A 101 1.03 -6.84 3.87
N ILE A 102 0.43 -5.73 3.47
CA ILE A 102 -0.96 -5.69 3.03
C ILE A 102 -1.14 -6.47 1.73
N THR A 103 -0.21 -6.32 0.80
CA THR A 103 -0.25 -7.07 -0.46
C THR A 103 -0.26 -8.58 -0.19
N LYS A 104 0.55 -9.03 0.75
CA LYS A 104 0.60 -10.44 1.13
C LYS A 104 -0.71 -10.94 1.73
N ILE A 105 -1.44 -10.07 2.43
CA ILE A 105 -2.76 -10.43 2.96
C ILE A 105 -3.75 -10.66 1.81
N PHE A 106 -3.78 -9.75 0.83
CA PHE A 106 -4.69 -9.90 -0.32
C PHE A 106 -4.28 -11.02 -1.28
N TYR A 107 -2.99 -11.29 -1.38
CA TYR A 107 -2.44 -12.25 -2.34
C TYR A 107 -1.50 -13.24 -1.65
N PRO A 108 -2.04 -14.09 -0.74
CA PRO A 108 -1.19 -14.99 0.05
C PRO A 108 -0.48 -16.06 -0.78
N ASP A 109 -1.02 -16.39 -1.96
CA ASP A 109 -0.43 -17.38 -2.85
C ASP A 109 0.61 -16.77 -3.80
N SER A 110 0.86 -15.47 -3.70
CA SER A 110 1.91 -14.83 -4.47
C SER A 110 3.29 -15.37 -4.02
N ILE A 111 4.34 -15.03 -4.79
CA ILE A 111 5.71 -15.48 -4.50
C ILE A 111 6.19 -14.77 -3.22
N THR A 112 5.80 -15.33 -2.06
CA THR A 112 5.97 -14.67 -0.78
C THR A 112 7.43 -14.46 -0.41
N ASP A 113 8.26 -15.50 -0.54
CA ASP A 113 9.67 -15.43 -0.14
C ASP A 113 10.44 -14.44 -1.01
N ASN A 114 10.25 -14.51 -2.31
CA ASN A 114 10.90 -13.60 -3.23
C ASN A 114 10.41 -12.16 -3.04
N TYR A 115 9.13 -11.99 -2.76
CA TYR A 115 8.56 -10.67 -2.52
C TYR A 115 9.15 -10.04 -1.25
N ASP A 116 9.18 -10.79 -0.16
CA ASP A 116 9.74 -10.30 1.10
C ASP A 116 11.23 -9.97 0.97
N ASN A 117 11.98 -10.81 0.29
CA ASN A 117 13.40 -10.57 0.04
C ASN A 117 13.61 -9.31 -0.81
N THR A 118 12.78 -9.10 -1.81
CA THR A 118 12.88 -7.92 -2.67
C THR A 118 12.64 -6.64 -1.87
N VAL A 119 11.68 -6.64 -0.97
CA VAL A 119 11.43 -5.49 -0.11
C VAL A 119 12.61 -5.22 0.81
N LYS A 120 13.19 -6.25 1.39
CA LYS A 120 14.40 -6.12 2.22
C LYS A 120 15.56 -5.55 1.42
N ASP A 121 15.78 -6.06 0.22
CA ASP A 121 16.88 -5.61 -0.64
C ASP A 121 16.72 -4.13 -1.00
N ILE A 122 15.51 -3.68 -1.29
CA ILE A 122 15.25 -2.27 -1.56
C ILE A 122 15.62 -1.43 -0.34
N ASN A 123 15.19 -1.83 0.85
CA ASN A 123 15.47 -1.10 2.07
C ASN A 123 16.97 -1.07 2.38
N ASP A 124 17.64 -2.20 2.23
CA ASP A 124 19.09 -2.29 2.43
C ASP A 124 19.85 -1.41 1.44
N THR A 125 19.41 -1.39 0.20
CA THR A 125 20.02 -0.57 -0.83
C THR A 125 19.87 0.91 -0.52
N GLU A 126 18.71 1.33 -0.06
CA GLU A 126 18.48 2.71 0.36
C GLU A 126 19.37 3.10 1.54
N LEU A 127 19.50 2.22 2.52
CA LEU A 127 20.36 2.46 3.67
C LEU A 127 21.83 2.57 3.26
N LYS A 128 22.28 1.73 2.34
CA LYS A 128 23.66 1.75 1.86
C LYS A 128 24.01 2.99 1.06
N LYS A 129 23.02 3.59 0.40
CA LYS A 129 23.23 4.83 -0.37
C LYS A 129 23.39 6.06 0.50
N LYS A 130 23.01 5.97 1.73
CA LYS A 130 23.13 7.07 2.68
C LYS A 130 24.48 7.02 3.39
#